data_b3392e3f9b011ce1b7342086dcd74dbf
#
_entry.id   b3392e3f9b011ce1b7342086dcd74dbf
#
_cell.length_a   1.000
_cell.length_b   1.000
_cell.length_c   1.000
_cell.angle_alpha   90.00
_cell.angle_beta   90.00
_cell.angle_gamma   90.00
#
_symmetry.space_group_name_H-M   'P 1'
#
loop_
_entity.id
_entity.type
_entity.pdbx_description
1 polymer ?
#
loop_
_entity_poly.entity_id
_entity_poly.type
_entity_poly.pdbx_seq_one_letter_code
_entity_poly.pdbx_strand_id
1 'polypeptide(L)'
;GEPVDERGPLKTKLKFPIHKSAPEFTDQSTDTEVLVTGIKVVDLLAPYSKGGKIGLFGGAGVGKTVLIMELINNIAKGHGGYSVFAGVGERTREGNDLYYEMIESGVIKLDSDESKAALVYGQMNEPPGARARVALTGLTLAEYFRDEEGQDVLLFVDNIFRFTQAGSEVSALLGRIPSAVG
;
A
#
# COMPACT_ATOMS: atom_id res chain seq x y z
N GLY A 1 -0.96 3.82 -17.25
CA GLY A 1 0.40 3.42 -17.12
C GLY A 1 0.89 2.60 -18.29
N GLU A 2 1.86 3.15 -19.02
CA GLU A 2 2.60 2.35 -19.98
C GLU A 2 3.86 1.81 -19.30
N PRO A 3 4.28 0.54 -19.60
CA PRO A 3 5.47 -0.03 -18.99
C PRO A 3 6.73 0.71 -19.44
N VAL A 4 7.70 0.83 -18.51
CA VAL A 4 8.99 1.51 -18.76
C VAL A 4 10.19 0.57 -18.61
N ASP A 5 9.93 -0.73 -18.44
CA ASP A 5 10.92 -1.78 -18.18
C ASP A 5 11.44 -2.47 -19.45
N GLU A 6 11.10 -1.95 -20.63
CA GLU A 6 11.49 -2.47 -21.96
C GLU A 6 11.01 -3.92 -22.26
N ARG A 7 10.11 -4.47 -21.42
CA ARG A 7 9.55 -5.83 -21.61
C ARG A 7 8.36 -5.87 -22.57
N GLY A 8 8.00 -4.73 -23.16
CA GLY A 8 6.91 -4.60 -24.11
C GLY A 8 5.58 -4.19 -23.46
N PRO A 9 4.53 -4.02 -24.26
CA PRO A 9 3.26 -3.49 -23.79
C PRO A 9 2.51 -4.47 -22.88
N LEU A 10 1.84 -3.95 -21.84
CA LEU A 10 0.94 -4.73 -21.00
C LEU A 10 -0.31 -5.13 -21.82
N LYS A 11 -0.59 -6.43 -21.88
CA LYS A 11 -1.77 -6.99 -22.54
C LYS A 11 -2.96 -7.03 -21.59
N THR A 12 -3.43 -5.86 -21.14
CA THR A 12 -4.58 -5.75 -20.24
C THR A 12 -5.80 -5.23 -20.97
N LYS A 13 -6.97 -5.74 -20.61
CA LYS A 13 -8.26 -5.28 -21.14
C LYS A 13 -8.90 -4.20 -20.28
N LEU A 14 -8.58 -4.18 -18.98
CA LEU A 14 -9.19 -3.30 -18.00
C LEU A 14 -8.23 -2.15 -17.65
N LYS A 15 -8.78 -0.95 -17.54
CA LYS A 15 -8.07 0.25 -17.07
C LYS A 15 -8.99 0.98 -16.10
N PHE A 16 -8.47 1.27 -14.92
CA PHE A 16 -9.19 2.00 -13.88
C PHE A 16 -8.55 3.37 -13.64
N PRO A 17 -9.35 4.43 -13.42
CA PRO A 17 -8.81 5.71 -13.01
C PRO A 17 -8.32 5.63 -11.57
N ILE A 18 -7.20 6.31 -11.26
CA ILE A 18 -6.69 6.42 -9.88
C ILE A 18 -7.45 7.47 -9.07
N HIS A 19 -8.18 8.37 -9.74
CA HIS A 19 -9.04 9.35 -9.10
C HIS A 19 -10.49 8.89 -9.19
N LYS A 20 -11.01 8.45 -8.06
CA LYS A 20 -12.39 8.00 -7.89
C LYS A 20 -13.04 8.74 -6.73
N SER A 21 -14.37 8.85 -6.76
CA SER A 21 -15.13 9.22 -5.58
C SER A 21 -15.05 8.13 -4.51
N ALA A 22 -15.12 8.52 -3.25
CA ALA A 22 -15.25 7.55 -2.17
C ALA A 22 -16.57 6.76 -2.30
N PRO A 23 -16.63 5.51 -1.81
CA PRO A 23 -17.88 4.75 -1.75
C PRO A 23 -18.95 5.51 -0.96
N GLU A 24 -20.20 5.37 -1.34
CA GLU A 24 -21.34 5.92 -0.61
C GLU A 24 -21.39 5.34 0.81
N PHE A 25 -21.93 6.10 1.75
CA PHE A 25 -22.07 5.62 3.13
C PHE A 25 -22.90 4.33 3.23
N THR A 26 -23.88 4.19 2.35
CA THR A 26 -24.76 3.03 2.24
C THR A 26 -24.06 1.76 1.76
N ASP A 27 -22.93 1.90 1.07
CA ASP A 27 -22.16 0.77 0.53
C ASP A 27 -21.17 0.20 1.55
N GLN A 28 -21.05 0.85 2.72
CA GLN A 28 -20.10 0.43 3.76
C GLN A 28 -20.75 -0.61 4.68
N SER A 29 -20.06 -1.75 4.87
CA SER A 29 -20.47 -2.75 5.85
C SER A 29 -20.35 -2.20 7.27
N THR A 30 -21.35 -2.51 8.09
CA THR A 30 -21.37 -2.20 9.53
C THR A 30 -20.87 -3.36 10.39
N ASP A 31 -20.58 -4.50 9.79
CA ASP A 31 -20.14 -5.69 10.50
C ASP A 31 -18.70 -5.52 10.99
N THR A 32 -18.48 -5.87 12.25
CA THR A 32 -17.16 -5.83 12.88
C THR A 32 -16.62 -7.24 13.00
N GLU A 33 -15.58 -7.54 12.25
CA GLU A 33 -14.90 -8.83 12.29
C GLU A 33 -13.41 -8.62 12.65
N VAL A 34 -12.89 -9.46 13.53
CA VAL A 34 -11.46 -9.40 13.93
C VAL A 34 -10.61 -10.05 12.86
N LEU A 35 -9.55 -9.35 12.46
CA LEU A 35 -8.51 -9.88 11.61
C LEU A 35 -7.43 -10.54 12.47
N VAL A 36 -7.31 -11.86 12.38
CA VAL A 36 -6.23 -12.60 13.04
C VAL A 36 -4.96 -12.43 12.25
N THR A 37 -3.98 -11.74 12.83
CA THR A 37 -2.70 -11.43 12.16
C THR A 37 -1.64 -12.50 12.34
N GLY A 38 -1.79 -13.41 13.31
CA GLY A 38 -0.78 -14.38 13.69
C GLY A 38 0.35 -13.80 14.56
N ILE A 39 0.31 -12.52 14.87
CA ILE A 39 1.28 -11.84 15.72
C ILE A 39 0.66 -11.71 17.11
N LYS A 40 1.14 -12.49 18.08
CA LYS A 40 0.54 -12.62 19.42
C LYS A 40 0.28 -11.29 20.10
N VAL A 41 1.24 -10.36 20.06
CA VAL A 41 1.11 -9.07 20.73
C VAL A 41 0.02 -8.22 20.09
N VAL A 42 -0.15 -8.27 18.79
CA VAL A 42 -1.21 -7.58 18.07
C VAL A 42 -2.56 -8.21 18.39
N ASP A 43 -2.69 -9.52 18.18
CA ASP A 43 -3.97 -10.22 18.31
C ASP A 43 -4.53 -10.20 19.75
N LEU A 44 -3.65 -10.17 20.75
CA LEU A 44 -4.05 -10.16 22.16
C LEU A 44 -4.23 -8.77 22.76
N LEU A 45 -3.39 -7.80 22.39
CA LEU A 45 -3.35 -6.49 23.06
C LEU A 45 -3.92 -5.36 22.22
N ALA A 46 -3.89 -5.47 20.89
CA ALA A 46 -4.38 -4.46 19.97
C ALA A 46 -4.96 -5.11 18.71
N PRO A 47 -6.03 -5.92 18.82
CA PRO A 47 -6.58 -6.67 17.71
C PRO A 47 -7.03 -5.74 16.57
N TYR A 48 -6.76 -6.15 15.35
CA TYR A 48 -7.17 -5.43 14.16
C TYR A 48 -8.58 -5.86 13.73
N SER A 49 -9.37 -4.91 13.27
CA SER A 49 -10.65 -5.21 12.62
C SER A 49 -10.49 -5.24 11.11
N LYS A 50 -11.18 -6.16 10.44
CA LYS A 50 -11.32 -6.14 8.98
C LYS A 50 -11.95 -4.81 8.55
N GLY A 51 -11.43 -4.21 7.47
CA GLY A 51 -11.83 -2.87 7.04
C GLY A 51 -11.32 -1.73 7.93
N GLY A 52 -10.58 -2.03 9.00
CA GLY A 52 -10.00 -1.04 9.89
C GLY A 52 -8.82 -0.29 9.26
N LYS A 53 -8.54 0.90 9.81
CA LYS A 53 -7.37 1.71 9.48
C LYS A 53 -6.44 1.73 10.69
N ILE A 54 -5.21 1.24 10.51
CA ILE A 54 -4.25 1.05 11.59
C ILE A 54 -3.00 1.88 11.30
N GLY A 55 -2.55 2.65 12.28
CA GLY A 55 -1.31 3.41 12.22
C GLY A 55 -0.18 2.71 12.96
N LEU A 56 0.95 2.46 12.28
CA LEU A 56 2.18 1.98 12.87
C LEU A 56 3.12 3.15 13.06
N PHE A 57 3.27 3.63 14.29
CA PHE A 57 4.10 4.77 14.61
C PHE A 57 5.43 4.32 15.23
N GLY A 58 6.51 4.96 14.80
CA GLY A 58 7.83 4.70 15.35
C GLY A 58 8.92 5.39 14.54
N GLY A 59 10.05 5.64 15.19
CA GLY A 59 11.25 6.19 14.54
C GLY A 59 11.92 5.19 13.59
N ALA A 60 13.09 5.55 13.09
CA ALA A 60 13.89 4.65 12.27
C ALA A 60 14.40 3.47 13.11
N GLY A 61 14.47 2.28 12.50
CA GLY A 61 15.05 1.08 13.13
C GLY A 61 14.22 0.43 14.24
N VAL A 62 12.96 0.79 14.43
CA VAL A 62 12.10 0.23 15.48
C VAL A 62 11.31 -1.02 15.04
N GLY A 63 11.57 -1.53 13.85
CA GLY A 63 10.98 -2.80 13.37
C GLY A 63 9.66 -2.64 12.61
N LYS A 64 9.27 -1.46 12.15
CA LYS A 64 8.06 -1.27 11.33
C LYS A 64 8.05 -2.18 10.10
N THR A 65 9.15 -2.20 9.35
CA THR A 65 9.28 -3.02 8.14
C THR A 65 9.15 -4.51 8.45
N VAL A 66 9.77 -4.97 9.55
CA VAL A 66 9.67 -6.36 9.99
C VAL A 66 8.21 -6.73 10.29
N LEU A 67 7.48 -5.84 10.97
CA LEU A 67 6.06 -6.05 11.27
C LEU A 67 5.21 -6.10 10.00
N ILE A 68 5.47 -5.21 9.04
CA ILE A 68 4.78 -5.19 7.74
C ILE A 68 5.05 -6.49 6.97
N MET A 69 6.30 -6.93 6.92
CA MET A 69 6.68 -8.19 6.27
C MET A 69 5.97 -9.39 6.88
N GLU A 70 5.91 -9.45 8.21
CA GLU A 70 5.24 -10.54 8.92
C GLU A 70 3.72 -10.53 8.66
N LEU A 71 3.08 -9.36 8.65
CA LEU A 71 1.67 -9.22 8.29
C LEU A 71 1.41 -9.71 6.86
N ILE A 72 2.20 -9.29 5.89
CA ILE A 72 2.07 -9.71 4.49
C ILE A 72 2.22 -11.23 4.38
N ASN A 73 3.24 -11.79 5.00
CA ASN A 73 3.51 -13.23 4.96
C ASN A 73 2.36 -14.04 5.61
N ASN A 74 1.86 -13.60 6.74
CA ASN A 74 0.80 -14.30 7.46
C ASN A 74 -0.54 -14.21 6.73
N ILE A 75 -0.88 -13.07 6.13
CA ILE A 75 -2.09 -12.95 5.32
C ILE A 75 -2.00 -13.77 4.05
N ALA A 76 -0.85 -13.79 3.38
CA ALA A 76 -0.64 -14.62 2.19
C ALA A 76 -0.79 -16.12 2.50
N LYS A 77 -0.26 -16.58 3.63
CA LYS A 77 -0.28 -18.01 4.02
C LYS A 77 -1.56 -18.43 4.74
N GLY A 78 -2.05 -17.59 5.65
CA GLY A 78 -3.18 -17.94 6.52
C GLY A 78 -4.55 -17.70 5.92
N HIS A 79 -4.70 -16.62 5.18
CA HIS A 79 -6.00 -16.19 4.62
C HIS A 79 -6.08 -16.29 3.09
N GLY A 80 -4.95 -16.58 2.41
CA GLY A 80 -4.89 -16.60 0.95
C GLY A 80 -5.08 -15.23 0.30
N GLY A 81 -5.17 -14.17 1.09
CA GLY A 81 -5.40 -12.81 0.65
C GLY A 81 -4.20 -12.18 -0.04
N TYR A 82 -4.44 -11.04 -0.64
CA TYR A 82 -3.41 -10.23 -1.31
C TYR A 82 -2.97 -9.06 -0.44
N SER A 83 -1.76 -8.59 -0.70
CA SER A 83 -1.22 -7.39 -0.08
C SER A 83 -0.74 -6.40 -1.14
N VAL A 84 -1.02 -5.14 -0.93
CA VAL A 84 -0.51 -4.05 -1.78
C VAL A 84 0.31 -3.13 -0.89
N PHE A 85 1.55 -2.92 -1.26
CA PHE A 85 2.46 -2.01 -0.57
C PHE A 85 2.73 -0.78 -1.42
N ALA A 86 2.34 0.38 -0.94
CA ALA A 86 2.60 1.68 -1.55
C ALA A 86 3.73 2.38 -0.80
N GLY A 87 4.92 2.41 -1.37
CA GLY A 87 6.07 3.15 -0.87
C GLY A 87 6.01 4.61 -1.31
N VAL A 88 5.80 5.52 -0.38
CA VAL A 88 5.57 6.93 -0.65
C VAL A 88 6.65 7.79 -0.02
N GLY A 89 7.55 8.32 -0.84
CA GLY A 89 8.53 9.32 -0.44
C GLY A 89 9.60 8.83 0.54
N GLU A 90 9.73 7.53 0.74
CA GLU A 90 10.76 6.92 1.56
C GLU A 90 12.06 6.69 0.77
N ARG A 91 13.08 6.15 1.40
CA ARG A 91 14.37 5.90 0.78
C ARG A 91 14.25 4.79 -0.25
N THR A 92 14.76 5.03 -1.45
CA THR A 92 14.76 4.05 -2.54
C THR A 92 15.42 2.73 -2.14
N ARG A 93 16.48 2.79 -1.32
CA ARG A 93 17.17 1.62 -0.80
C ARG A 93 16.24 0.73 0.04
N GLU A 94 15.47 1.32 0.95
CA GLU A 94 14.53 0.57 1.81
C GLU A 94 13.46 -0.15 0.97
N GLY A 95 12.98 0.49 -0.10
CA GLY A 95 12.06 -0.14 -1.03
C GLY A 95 12.68 -1.32 -1.78
N ASN A 96 13.94 -1.20 -2.15
CA ASN A 96 14.67 -2.27 -2.82
C ASN A 96 14.97 -3.44 -1.87
N ASP A 97 15.38 -3.15 -0.63
CA ASP A 97 15.61 -4.17 0.38
C ASP A 97 14.31 -4.96 0.65
N LEU A 98 13.17 -4.27 0.81
CA LEU A 98 11.85 -4.89 0.97
C LEU A 98 11.47 -5.80 -0.22
N TYR A 99 11.75 -5.38 -1.44
CA TYR A 99 11.49 -6.18 -2.63
C TYR A 99 12.25 -7.52 -2.61
N TYR A 100 13.53 -7.49 -2.27
CA TYR A 100 14.34 -8.71 -2.19
C TYR A 100 13.92 -9.61 -1.03
N GLU A 101 13.61 -9.05 0.13
CA GLU A 101 13.09 -9.79 1.27
C GLU A 101 11.77 -10.51 0.94
N MET A 102 10.88 -9.88 0.16
CA MET A 102 9.63 -10.52 -0.29
C MET A 102 9.87 -11.65 -1.29
N ILE A 103 10.90 -11.58 -2.11
CA ILE A 103 11.31 -12.67 -3.00
C ILE A 103 11.88 -13.82 -2.17
N GLU A 104 12.79 -13.54 -1.24
CA GLU A 104 13.39 -14.56 -0.38
C GLU A 104 12.36 -15.27 0.49
N SER A 105 11.37 -14.56 1.00
CA SER A 105 10.26 -15.14 1.78
C SER A 105 9.24 -15.91 0.94
N GLY A 106 9.33 -15.85 -0.40
CA GLY A 106 8.43 -16.52 -1.33
C GLY A 106 7.04 -15.89 -1.44
N VAL A 107 6.86 -14.67 -0.95
CA VAL A 107 5.62 -13.88 -1.12
C VAL A 107 5.52 -13.36 -2.55
N ILE A 108 6.65 -12.94 -3.12
CA ILE A 108 6.79 -12.61 -4.53
C ILE A 108 7.51 -13.76 -5.23
N LYS A 109 6.90 -14.29 -6.26
CA LYS A 109 7.44 -15.37 -7.09
C LYS A 109 7.66 -14.85 -8.49
N LEU A 110 8.92 -14.79 -8.93
CA LEU A 110 9.29 -14.24 -10.25
C LEU A 110 8.99 -15.20 -11.40
N ASP A 111 8.96 -16.50 -11.11
CA ASP A 111 8.84 -17.57 -12.10
C ASP A 111 7.41 -18.13 -12.25
N SER A 112 6.46 -17.56 -11.52
CA SER A 112 5.04 -17.99 -11.56
C SER A 112 4.09 -16.82 -11.29
N ASP A 113 2.81 -17.01 -11.67
CA ASP A 113 1.75 -16.04 -11.44
C ASP A 113 1.14 -16.11 -10.03
N GLU A 114 1.83 -16.79 -9.09
CA GLU A 114 1.33 -17.03 -7.73
C GLU A 114 1.77 -15.97 -6.70
N SER A 115 2.29 -14.84 -7.14
CA SER A 115 2.66 -13.75 -6.23
C SER A 115 1.45 -13.25 -5.45
N LYS A 116 1.65 -13.02 -4.14
CA LYS A 116 0.59 -12.56 -3.22
C LYS A 116 0.75 -11.10 -2.78
N ALA A 117 1.75 -10.41 -3.30
CA ALA A 117 1.97 -8.99 -3.02
C ALA A 117 2.25 -8.21 -4.29
N ALA A 118 1.73 -6.98 -4.35
CA ALA A 118 2.05 -5.99 -5.36
C ALA A 118 2.74 -4.79 -4.71
N LEU A 119 3.84 -4.35 -5.31
CA LEU A 119 4.64 -3.23 -4.83
C LEU A 119 4.48 -2.03 -5.77
N VAL A 120 4.13 -0.88 -5.22
CA VAL A 120 3.93 0.37 -5.96
C VAL A 120 4.79 1.44 -5.32
N TYR A 121 5.83 1.89 -6.00
CA TYR A 121 6.80 2.81 -5.45
C TYR A 121 6.74 4.19 -6.10
N GLY A 122 6.73 5.23 -5.26
CA GLY A 122 7.01 6.62 -5.60
C GLY A 122 7.88 7.21 -4.50
N GLN A 123 9.15 6.80 -4.49
CA GLN A 123 10.09 7.12 -3.42
C GLN A 123 10.64 8.55 -3.53
N MET A 124 11.57 8.93 -2.66
CA MET A 124 12.06 10.30 -2.53
C MET A 124 12.78 10.84 -3.78
N ASN A 125 13.22 9.96 -4.68
CA ASN A 125 13.80 10.34 -5.97
C ASN A 125 12.76 10.85 -6.98
N GLU A 126 11.47 10.59 -6.74
CA GLU A 126 10.39 11.01 -7.63
C GLU A 126 9.93 12.45 -7.35
N PRO A 127 9.43 13.17 -8.37
CA PRO A 127 8.88 14.51 -8.18
C PRO A 127 7.62 14.50 -7.30
N PRO A 128 7.27 15.66 -6.67
CA PRO A 128 6.14 15.73 -5.74
C PRO A 128 4.81 15.24 -6.34
N GLY A 129 4.57 15.50 -7.62
CA GLY A 129 3.36 15.06 -8.32
C GLY A 129 3.22 13.54 -8.37
N ALA A 130 4.32 12.80 -8.60
CA ALA A 130 4.34 11.34 -8.59
C ALA A 130 4.13 10.81 -7.16
N ARG A 131 4.85 11.35 -6.18
CA ARG A 131 4.70 10.97 -4.76
C ARG A 131 3.28 11.21 -4.24
N ALA A 132 2.61 12.26 -4.69
CA ALA A 132 1.22 12.56 -4.33
C ALA A 132 0.19 11.64 -5.03
N ARG A 133 0.59 10.76 -5.95
CA ARG A 133 -0.32 9.88 -6.72
C ARG A 133 -0.08 8.41 -6.49
N VAL A 134 1.10 8.02 -6.05
CA VAL A 134 1.47 6.61 -5.91
C VAL A 134 0.57 5.86 -4.93
N ALA A 135 0.17 6.46 -3.82
CA ALA A 135 -0.74 5.84 -2.87
C ALA A 135 -2.12 5.56 -3.49
N LEU A 136 -2.62 6.45 -4.36
CA LEU A 136 -3.86 6.24 -5.11
C LEU A 136 -3.74 5.11 -6.13
N THR A 137 -2.58 4.93 -6.71
CA THR A 137 -2.30 3.80 -7.60
C THR A 137 -2.33 2.48 -6.81
N GLY A 138 -1.71 2.44 -5.65
CA GLY A 138 -1.77 1.29 -4.74
C GLY A 138 -3.20 0.97 -4.29
N LEU A 139 -3.96 2.01 -3.93
CA LEU A 139 -5.37 1.86 -3.56
C LEU A 139 -6.21 1.27 -4.71
N THR A 140 -6.01 1.76 -5.93
CA THR A 140 -6.75 1.25 -7.11
C THR A 140 -6.46 -0.24 -7.35
N LEU A 141 -5.23 -0.70 -7.15
CA LEU A 141 -4.90 -2.12 -7.21
C LEU A 141 -5.56 -2.92 -6.08
N ALA A 142 -5.56 -2.39 -4.87
CA ALA A 142 -6.21 -3.04 -3.73
C ALA A 142 -7.73 -3.16 -3.95
N GLU A 143 -8.36 -2.12 -4.48
CA GLU A 143 -9.78 -2.14 -4.85
C GLU A 143 -10.09 -3.19 -5.92
N TYR A 144 -9.23 -3.34 -6.93
CA TYR A 144 -9.38 -4.37 -7.94
C TYR A 144 -9.39 -5.77 -7.32
N PHE A 145 -8.44 -6.10 -6.48
CA PHE A 145 -8.39 -7.40 -5.81
C PHE A 145 -9.59 -7.65 -4.89
N ARG A 146 -10.09 -6.61 -4.24
CA ARG A 146 -11.27 -6.70 -3.40
C ARG A 146 -12.56 -6.88 -4.21
N ASP A 147 -12.78 -6.06 -5.24
CA ASP A 147 -14.06 -5.93 -5.93
C ASP A 147 -14.22 -6.94 -7.06
N GLU A 148 -13.15 -7.21 -7.82
CA GLU A 148 -13.20 -8.11 -8.97
C GLU A 148 -12.79 -9.55 -8.62
N GLU A 149 -11.86 -9.71 -7.68
CA GLU A 149 -11.37 -11.03 -7.29
C GLU A 149 -11.96 -11.53 -5.97
N GLY A 150 -12.73 -10.69 -5.27
CA GLY A 150 -13.39 -11.05 -4.03
C GLY A 150 -12.45 -11.45 -2.90
N GLN A 151 -11.23 -10.89 -2.88
CA GLN A 151 -10.19 -11.25 -1.93
C GLN A 151 -10.09 -10.24 -0.78
N ASP A 152 -9.72 -10.73 0.39
CA ASP A 152 -9.27 -9.85 1.48
C ASP A 152 -7.93 -9.24 1.10
N VAL A 153 -7.80 -7.91 1.24
CA VAL A 153 -6.60 -7.18 0.82
C VAL A 153 -6.06 -6.32 1.96
N LEU A 154 -4.77 -6.45 2.23
CA LEU A 154 -4.04 -5.49 3.06
C LEU A 154 -3.39 -4.42 2.17
N LEU A 155 -3.73 -3.16 2.43
CA LEU A 155 -3.06 -2.02 1.81
C LEU A 155 -2.13 -1.35 2.83
N PHE A 156 -0.85 -1.30 2.51
CA PHE A 156 0.14 -0.56 3.27
C PHE A 156 0.51 0.73 2.55
N VAL A 157 0.60 1.82 3.28
CA VAL A 157 1.09 3.10 2.78
C VAL A 157 2.26 3.53 3.66
N ASP A 158 3.45 3.42 3.16
CA ASP A 158 4.68 3.80 3.88
C ASP A 158 5.40 4.92 3.11
N ASN A 159 5.24 6.18 3.45
CA ASN A 159 4.56 6.54 4.69
C ASN A 159 3.50 7.62 4.40
N ILE A 160 2.43 7.61 5.16
CA ILE A 160 1.29 8.52 4.97
C ILE A 160 1.68 10.00 5.19
N PHE A 161 2.66 10.28 6.04
CA PHE A 161 3.16 11.64 6.24
C PHE A 161 3.80 12.19 4.96
N ARG A 162 4.59 11.38 4.27
CA ARG A 162 5.23 11.77 3.00
C ARG A 162 4.22 11.98 1.88
N PHE A 163 3.14 11.22 1.89
CA PHE A 163 2.01 11.46 1.00
C PHE A 163 1.40 12.85 1.21
N THR A 164 1.12 13.22 2.46
CA THR A 164 0.60 14.54 2.81
C THR A 164 1.60 15.65 2.49
N GLN A 165 2.87 15.46 2.80
CA GLN A 165 3.95 16.39 2.46
C GLN A 165 4.04 16.66 0.96
N ALA A 166 3.97 15.63 0.14
CA ALA A 166 3.98 15.77 -1.32
C ALA A 166 2.79 16.63 -1.82
N GLY A 167 1.61 16.48 -1.22
CA GLY A 167 0.45 17.33 -1.48
C GLY A 167 0.72 18.80 -1.16
N SER A 168 1.37 19.08 -0.04
CA SER A 168 1.76 20.45 0.34
C SER A 168 2.80 21.04 -0.61
N GLU A 169 3.79 20.26 -1.03
CA GLU A 169 4.78 20.66 -2.02
C GLU A 169 4.14 21.04 -3.36
N VAL A 170 3.19 20.24 -3.85
CA VAL A 170 2.43 20.53 -5.07
C VAL A 170 1.62 21.83 -4.92
N SER A 171 0.96 22.04 -3.78
CA SER A 171 0.22 23.25 -3.50
C SER A 171 1.11 24.49 -3.50
N ALA A 172 2.30 24.40 -2.90
CA ALA A 172 3.30 25.48 -2.90
C ALA A 172 3.78 25.81 -4.33
N LEU A 173 4.05 24.79 -5.16
CA LEU A 173 4.42 24.98 -6.56
C LEU A 173 3.32 25.66 -7.38
N LEU A 174 2.06 25.49 -7.02
CA LEU A 174 0.90 26.15 -7.64
C LEU A 174 0.63 27.56 -7.06
N GLY A 175 1.52 28.08 -6.21
CA GLY A 175 1.37 29.40 -5.58
C GLY A 175 0.33 29.44 -4.45
N ARG A 176 -0.11 28.33 -3.95
CA ARG A 176 -1.04 28.25 -2.82
C ARG A 176 -0.25 28.18 -1.52
N ILE A 177 -0.24 29.28 -0.78
CA ILE A 177 0.45 29.37 0.51
C ILE A 177 -0.52 28.91 1.60
N PRO A 178 -0.09 28.01 2.53
CA PRO A 178 -0.91 27.62 3.66
C PRO A 178 -1.32 28.84 4.49
N SER A 179 -2.52 28.80 5.08
CA SER A 179 -2.93 29.84 6.04
C SER A 179 -2.12 29.74 7.33
N ALA A 180 -2.17 30.80 8.15
CA ALA A 180 -1.48 30.82 9.45
C ALA A 180 -1.97 29.74 10.43
N VAL A 181 -3.08 29.12 10.14
CA VAL A 181 -3.70 28.06 10.98
C VAL A 181 -3.68 26.68 10.28
N GLY A 182 -2.98 26.54 9.17
CA GLY A 182 -2.83 25.28 8.41
C GLY A 182 -3.74 25.13 7.23
#